data_e39b4dacc8d40c1978a356aea9cb0630
#
_entry.id   e39b4dacc8d40c1978a356aea9cb0630
#
_cell.length_a   1.000
_cell.length_b   1.000
_cell.length_c   1.000
_cell.angle_alpha   90.00
_cell.angle_beta   90.00
_cell.angle_gamma   90.00
#
_symmetry.space_group_name_H-M   'P 1'
#
loop_
_entity.id
_entity.type
_entity.pdbx_description
1 polymer ?
#
loop_
_entity_poly.entity_id
_entity_poly.type
_entity_poly.pdbx_seq_one_letter_code
_entity_poly.pdbx_strand_id
1 'polypeptide(L)'
;PARQKVWWDKEMKQRLIVAGVGIPVLLLILLAAPAWATAAMCALLSAVGCYELMHAVGRDEWKLLCLMPLFAAWMCTSIGLGEEWTPEPGLYMAAACFVAVVYTFAMAVVTHGRERSLSFRTAMAGLFAMSAIAAGFACLVILRDISPAVVLTPFIGAFMSDTGAFFAGRAFGKRKLCPAVSPNKTVAGCIGGFVGSIAGMAVFHLVVKTWFQLDLGWGVVILMGVIG
;
A
#
# COMPACT_ATOMS: atom_id res chain seq x y z
N PRO A 1 37.24 4.34 4.99
CA PRO A 1 36.66 3.17 4.29
C PRO A 1 36.14 2.10 5.27
N ALA A 2 36.84 1.79 6.39
CA ALA A 2 36.42 0.74 7.34
C ALA A 2 35.07 1.05 8.07
N ARG A 3 34.86 2.29 8.50
CA ARG A 3 33.59 2.72 9.13
C ARG A 3 32.39 2.57 8.18
N GLN A 4 32.54 2.92 6.90
CA GLN A 4 31.46 2.79 5.92
C GLN A 4 31.07 1.32 5.71
N LYS A 5 32.04 0.41 5.65
CA LYS A 5 31.79 -1.03 5.49
C LYS A 5 31.01 -1.63 6.67
N VAL A 6 31.32 -1.22 7.90
CA VAL A 6 30.62 -1.67 9.11
C VAL A 6 29.17 -1.18 9.17
N TRP A 7 28.89 0.06 8.69
CA TRP A 7 27.53 0.59 8.59
C TRP A 7 26.67 -0.19 7.57
N TRP A 8 27.22 -0.45 6.39
CA TRP A 8 26.56 -1.25 5.34
C TRP A 8 26.25 -2.67 5.84
N ASP A 9 27.16 -3.33 6.51
CA ASP A 9 26.95 -4.69 7.04
C ASP A 9 25.86 -4.73 8.10
N LYS A 10 25.75 -3.73 8.96
CA LYS A 10 24.72 -3.65 10.00
C LYS A 10 23.33 -3.38 9.42
N GLU A 11 23.22 -2.45 8.49
CA GLU A 11 21.95 -2.16 7.81
C GLU A 11 21.48 -3.34 6.95
N MET A 12 22.39 -4.01 6.24
CA MET A 12 22.05 -5.18 5.45
C MET A 12 21.56 -6.33 6.32
N LYS A 13 22.20 -6.60 7.44
CA LYS A 13 21.75 -7.63 8.40
C LYS A 13 20.37 -7.31 8.97
N GLN A 14 20.11 -6.05 9.36
CA GLN A 14 18.79 -5.64 9.83
C GLN A 14 17.73 -5.84 8.77
N ARG A 15 17.97 -5.44 7.53
CA ARG A 15 17.04 -5.64 6.41
C ARG A 15 16.77 -7.12 6.12
N LEU A 16 17.80 -7.96 6.17
CA LEU A 16 17.66 -9.41 6.01
C LEU A 16 16.83 -10.05 7.14
N ILE A 17 17.05 -9.64 8.39
CA ILE A 17 16.29 -10.13 9.53
C ILE A 17 14.83 -9.69 9.43
N VAL A 18 14.59 -8.41 9.14
CA VAL A 18 13.22 -7.88 8.96
C VAL A 18 12.49 -8.58 7.81
N ALA A 19 13.15 -8.81 6.68
CA ALA A 19 12.57 -9.54 5.56
C ALA A 19 12.36 -11.03 5.92
N GLY A 20 13.34 -11.67 6.56
CA GLY A 20 13.28 -13.09 6.92
C GLY A 20 12.23 -13.44 7.97
N VAL A 21 11.86 -12.50 8.84
CA VAL A 21 10.79 -12.66 9.83
C VAL A 21 9.49 -12.05 9.32
N GLY A 22 9.56 -10.84 8.75
CA GLY A 22 8.38 -10.08 8.34
C GLY A 22 7.60 -10.74 7.20
N ILE A 23 8.30 -11.27 6.20
CA ILE A 23 7.62 -11.93 5.06
C ILE A 23 6.86 -13.19 5.50
N PRO A 24 7.46 -14.14 6.26
CA PRO A 24 6.71 -15.29 6.76
C PRO A 24 5.53 -14.91 7.66
N VAL A 25 5.70 -13.93 8.55
CA VAL A 25 4.61 -13.44 9.41
C VAL A 25 3.49 -12.81 8.57
N LEU A 26 3.83 -11.99 7.59
CA LEU A 26 2.87 -11.41 6.67
C LEU A 26 2.09 -12.49 5.92
N LEU A 27 2.78 -13.47 5.35
CA LEU A 27 2.15 -14.57 4.64
C LEU A 27 1.27 -15.44 5.56
N LEU A 28 1.69 -15.67 6.79
CA LEU A 28 0.88 -16.39 7.78
C LEU A 28 -0.43 -15.64 8.06
N ILE A 29 -0.37 -14.33 8.27
CA ILE A 29 -1.55 -13.51 8.53
C ILE A 29 -2.46 -13.47 7.31
N LEU A 30 -1.91 -13.28 6.11
CA LEU A 30 -2.69 -13.17 4.89
C LEU A 30 -3.33 -14.49 4.45
N LEU A 31 -2.68 -15.64 4.68
CA LEU A 31 -3.13 -16.92 4.16
C LEU A 31 -3.81 -17.81 5.21
N ALA A 32 -3.33 -17.82 6.44
CA ALA A 32 -3.74 -18.79 7.45
C ALA A 32 -4.56 -18.16 8.60
N ALA A 33 -4.38 -16.88 8.89
CA ALA A 33 -5.12 -16.24 9.97
C ALA A 33 -6.58 -15.92 9.56
N PRO A 34 -7.49 -15.76 10.51
CA PRO A 34 -8.87 -15.32 10.22
C PRO A 34 -8.90 -13.91 9.61
N ALA A 35 -9.95 -13.59 8.85
CA ALA A 35 -10.08 -12.32 8.11
C ALA A 35 -9.92 -11.08 9.00
N TRP A 36 -10.42 -11.10 10.23
CA TRP A 36 -10.25 -10.01 11.18
C TRP A 36 -8.77 -9.69 11.50
N ALA A 37 -7.89 -10.68 11.49
CA ALA A 37 -6.46 -10.46 11.74
C ALA A 37 -5.80 -9.69 10.57
N THR A 38 -6.19 -9.98 9.34
CA THR A 38 -5.78 -9.19 8.16
C THR A 38 -6.32 -7.76 8.26
N ALA A 39 -7.59 -7.59 8.63
CA ALA A 39 -8.19 -6.26 8.82
C ALA A 39 -7.45 -5.45 9.90
N ALA A 40 -7.14 -6.06 11.05
CA ALA A 40 -6.41 -5.42 12.13
C ALA A 40 -4.97 -5.02 11.71
N MET A 41 -4.29 -5.90 10.98
CA MET A 41 -2.96 -5.60 10.43
C MET A 41 -3.03 -4.43 9.42
N CYS A 42 -3.97 -4.47 8.49
CA CYS A 42 -4.16 -3.40 7.51
C CYS A 42 -4.55 -2.07 8.18
N ALA A 43 -5.38 -2.11 9.22
CA ALA A 43 -5.74 -0.94 10.01
C ALA A 43 -4.51 -0.31 10.70
N LEU A 44 -3.66 -1.14 11.31
CA LEU A 44 -2.42 -0.67 11.94
C LEU A 44 -1.47 -0.05 10.91
N LEU A 45 -1.21 -0.74 9.81
CA LEU A 45 -0.32 -0.26 8.75
C LEU A 45 -0.84 1.02 8.08
N SER A 46 -2.14 1.09 7.84
CA SER A 46 -2.80 2.30 7.32
C SER A 46 -2.67 3.48 8.28
N ALA A 47 -2.89 3.25 9.58
CA ALA A 47 -2.73 4.27 10.61
C ALA A 47 -1.30 4.80 10.68
N VAL A 48 -0.30 3.90 10.66
CA VAL A 48 1.11 4.28 10.66
C VAL A 48 1.47 5.05 9.39
N GLY A 49 1.06 4.58 8.21
CA GLY A 49 1.34 5.26 6.95
C GLY A 49 0.72 6.65 6.86
N CYS A 50 -0.53 6.82 7.33
CA CYS A 50 -1.17 8.13 7.42
C CYS A 50 -0.45 9.05 8.42
N TYR A 51 -0.03 8.52 9.56
CA TYR A 51 0.71 9.28 10.55
C TYR A 51 2.06 9.76 10.01
N GLU A 52 2.83 8.88 9.35
CA GLU A 52 4.13 9.22 8.77
C GLU A 52 4.00 10.29 7.69
N LEU A 53 3.00 10.17 6.79
CA LEU A 53 2.77 11.17 5.75
C LEU A 53 2.40 12.52 6.35
N MET A 54 1.50 12.55 7.32
CA MET A 54 1.09 13.79 7.99
C MET A 54 2.26 14.42 8.75
N HIS A 55 3.08 13.60 9.42
CA HIS A 55 4.27 14.09 10.13
C HIS A 55 5.32 14.69 9.17
N ALA A 56 5.46 14.12 7.99
CA ALA A 56 6.37 14.64 6.96
C ALA A 56 5.92 15.98 6.37
N VAL A 57 4.62 16.23 6.30
CA VAL A 57 4.03 17.44 5.67
C VAL A 57 3.83 18.58 6.66
N GLY A 58 3.40 18.29 7.90
CA GLY A 58 3.00 19.32 8.86
C GLY A 58 3.38 18.97 10.29
N ARG A 59 4.49 19.48 10.77
CA ARG A 59 4.98 19.21 12.14
C ARG A 59 4.09 19.74 13.26
N ASP A 60 3.26 20.75 12.99
CA ASP A 60 2.59 21.50 14.06
C ASP A 60 1.10 21.19 14.21
N GLU A 61 0.53 20.32 13.37
CA GLU A 61 -0.90 20.04 13.32
C GLU A 61 -1.26 18.66 13.89
N TRP A 62 -0.77 18.39 15.10
CA TRP A 62 -0.93 17.12 15.78
C TRP A 62 -2.39 16.63 15.91
N LYS A 63 -3.39 17.53 15.90
CA LYS A 63 -4.81 17.15 15.97
C LYS A 63 -5.25 16.37 14.73
N LEU A 64 -4.76 16.74 13.56
CA LEU A 64 -4.95 15.97 12.32
C LEU A 64 -4.09 14.72 12.33
N LEU A 65 -2.85 14.82 12.83
CA LEU A 65 -1.95 13.68 12.95
C LEU A 65 -2.53 12.54 13.80
N CYS A 66 -3.34 12.84 14.82
CA CYS A 66 -3.96 11.82 15.66
C CYS A 66 -5.26 11.24 15.07
N LEU A 67 -6.07 12.07 14.43
CA LEU A 67 -7.41 11.66 13.99
C LEU A 67 -7.39 10.96 12.63
N MET A 68 -6.54 11.36 11.69
CA MET A 68 -6.44 10.70 10.39
C MET A 68 -6.04 9.22 10.49
N PRO A 69 -5.04 8.82 11.30
CA PRO A 69 -4.76 7.41 11.53
C PRO A 69 -5.91 6.63 12.13
N LEU A 70 -6.68 7.24 13.04
CA LEU A 70 -7.86 6.59 13.64
C LEU A 70 -8.96 6.34 12.60
N PHE A 71 -9.22 7.30 11.71
CA PHE A 71 -10.17 7.10 10.61
C PHE A 71 -9.68 6.02 9.64
N ALA A 72 -8.39 5.99 9.33
CA ALA A 72 -7.82 4.95 8.48
C ALA A 72 -7.97 3.55 9.10
N ALA A 73 -7.69 3.42 10.40
CA ALA A 73 -7.88 2.19 11.14
C ALA A 73 -9.36 1.77 11.19
N TRP A 74 -10.25 2.72 11.48
CA TRP A 74 -11.68 2.47 11.49
C TRP A 74 -12.20 1.98 10.13
N MET A 75 -11.78 2.58 9.03
CA MET A 75 -12.18 2.16 7.69
C MET A 75 -11.76 0.71 7.41
N CYS A 76 -10.52 0.34 7.69
CA CYS A 76 -10.04 -1.01 7.48
C CYS A 76 -10.77 -2.06 8.34
N THR A 77 -11.02 -1.74 9.62
CA THR A 77 -11.72 -2.66 10.53
C THR A 77 -13.20 -2.80 10.17
N SER A 78 -13.86 -1.72 9.76
CA SER A 78 -15.27 -1.75 9.37
C SER A 78 -15.52 -2.65 8.16
N ILE A 79 -14.58 -2.70 7.21
CA ILE A 79 -14.66 -3.58 6.05
C ILE A 79 -14.44 -5.04 6.46
N GLY A 80 -13.43 -5.33 7.31
CA GLY A 80 -13.07 -6.70 7.69
C GLY A 80 -13.96 -7.37 8.74
N LEU A 81 -14.84 -6.61 9.40
CA LEU A 81 -15.79 -7.13 10.40
C LEU A 81 -17.22 -7.26 9.85
N GLY A 82 -17.41 -6.99 8.56
CA GLY A 82 -18.71 -6.62 7.99
C GLY A 82 -19.65 -7.73 7.54
N GLU A 83 -19.36 -9.01 7.69
CA GLU A 83 -20.21 -10.08 7.13
C GLU A 83 -21.64 -10.15 7.72
N GLU A 84 -21.89 -9.64 8.92
CA GLU A 84 -23.22 -9.70 9.53
C GLU A 84 -23.94 -8.33 9.63
N TRP A 85 -23.25 -7.21 9.46
CA TRP A 85 -23.77 -5.88 9.88
C TRP A 85 -23.75 -4.80 8.80
N THR A 86 -23.29 -5.08 7.58
CA THR A 86 -22.92 -3.97 6.71
C THR A 86 -23.52 -4.03 5.31
N PRO A 87 -24.14 -2.91 4.86
CA PRO A 87 -24.39 -2.67 3.44
C PRO A 87 -23.03 -2.54 2.73
N GLU A 88 -22.98 -2.89 1.48
CA GLU A 88 -21.86 -2.78 0.53
C GLU A 88 -20.57 -2.07 1.01
N PRO A 89 -19.38 -2.71 0.97
CA PRO A 89 -18.10 -2.12 1.41
C PRO A 89 -17.83 -0.73 0.82
N GLY A 90 -18.31 -0.46 -0.38
CA GLY A 90 -18.19 0.83 -1.05
C GLY A 90 -18.90 1.96 -0.32
N LEU A 91 -20.03 1.68 0.37
CA LEU A 91 -20.75 2.69 1.14
C LEU A 91 -19.93 3.13 2.37
N TYR A 92 -19.24 2.19 3.05
CA TYR A 92 -18.36 2.55 4.17
C TYR A 92 -17.16 3.37 3.74
N MET A 93 -16.54 3.03 2.63
CA MET A 93 -15.46 3.83 2.07
C MET A 93 -15.93 5.24 1.71
N ALA A 94 -17.09 5.35 1.07
CA ALA A 94 -17.69 6.64 0.74
C ALA A 94 -18.03 7.47 2.00
N ALA A 95 -18.64 6.83 3.01
CA ALA A 95 -18.97 7.47 4.28
C ALA A 95 -17.70 7.93 5.03
N ALA A 96 -16.66 7.10 5.09
CA ALA A 96 -15.38 7.46 5.70
C ALA A 96 -14.73 8.64 5.00
N CYS A 97 -14.70 8.64 3.67
CA CYS A 97 -14.18 9.76 2.88
C CYS A 97 -15.01 11.04 3.12
N PHE A 98 -16.33 10.94 3.17
CA PHE A 98 -17.20 12.07 3.44
C PHE A 98 -16.94 12.65 4.83
N VAL A 99 -16.88 11.82 5.87
CA VAL A 99 -16.55 12.23 7.24
C VAL A 99 -15.18 12.90 7.31
N ALA A 100 -14.18 12.36 6.62
CA ALA A 100 -12.85 12.96 6.55
C ALA A 100 -12.86 14.36 5.91
N VAL A 101 -13.60 14.53 4.83
CA VAL A 101 -13.76 15.83 4.16
C VAL A 101 -14.44 16.82 5.11
N VAL A 102 -15.60 16.46 5.66
CA VAL A 102 -16.34 17.32 6.61
C VAL A 102 -15.49 17.68 7.81
N TYR A 103 -14.79 16.72 8.40
CA TYR A 103 -13.89 16.96 9.53
C TYR A 103 -12.77 17.94 9.17
N THR A 104 -12.12 17.73 8.01
CA THR A 104 -11.02 18.60 7.55
C THR A 104 -11.48 20.04 7.34
N PHE A 105 -12.66 20.24 6.71
CA PHE A 105 -13.25 21.56 6.53
C PHE A 105 -13.66 22.20 7.87
N ALA A 106 -14.29 21.43 8.76
CA ALA A 106 -14.65 21.92 10.10
C ALA A 106 -13.41 22.39 10.87
N MET A 107 -12.32 21.61 10.83
CA MET A 107 -11.06 21.98 11.46
C MET A 107 -10.44 23.24 10.81
N ALA A 108 -10.49 23.36 9.50
CA ALA A 108 -10.01 24.56 8.80
C ALA A 108 -10.78 25.83 9.25
N VAL A 109 -12.11 25.73 9.40
CA VAL A 109 -12.95 26.83 9.87
C VAL A 109 -12.67 27.17 11.34
N VAL A 110 -12.65 26.16 12.22
CA VAL A 110 -12.45 26.35 13.67
C VAL A 110 -11.06 26.90 14.00
N THR A 111 -10.05 26.55 13.21
CA THR A 111 -8.67 27.01 13.41
C THR A 111 -8.34 28.31 12.65
N HIS A 112 -9.24 28.80 11.81
CA HIS A 112 -9.05 30.00 11.03
C HIS A 112 -8.74 31.23 11.92
N GLY A 113 -7.71 31.99 11.57
CA GLY A 113 -7.30 33.16 12.34
C GLY A 113 -6.51 32.88 13.62
N ARG A 114 -6.23 31.63 13.96
CA ARG A 114 -5.35 31.24 15.08
C ARG A 114 -3.91 31.13 14.61
N GLU A 115 -2.95 31.27 15.54
CA GLU A 115 -1.51 31.06 15.25
C GLU A 115 -1.21 29.68 14.62
N ARG A 116 -2.04 28.68 14.93
CA ARG A 116 -2.00 27.33 14.37
C ARG A 116 -3.23 27.06 13.51
N SER A 117 -3.40 27.84 12.47
CA SER A 117 -4.46 27.61 11.48
C SER A 117 -4.08 26.42 10.57
N LEU A 118 -5.07 25.60 10.23
CA LEU A 118 -4.85 24.47 9.29
C LEU A 118 -4.49 25.04 7.91
N SER A 119 -3.28 24.74 7.45
CA SER A 119 -2.86 25.14 6.11
C SER A 119 -3.55 24.30 5.05
N PHE A 120 -3.80 24.88 3.87
CA PHE A 120 -4.36 24.15 2.73
C PHE A 120 -3.50 22.93 2.35
N ARG A 121 -2.18 23.08 2.40
CA ARG A 121 -1.23 22.00 2.11
C ARG A 121 -1.43 20.81 3.04
N THR A 122 -1.56 21.04 4.33
CA THR A 122 -1.76 19.97 5.34
C THR A 122 -3.14 19.36 5.23
N ALA A 123 -4.17 20.18 4.96
CA ALA A 123 -5.53 19.69 4.72
C ALA A 123 -5.57 18.72 3.52
N MET A 124 -4.97 19.10 2.40
CA MET A 124 -4.91 18.27 1.20
C MET A 124 -4.06 17.00 1.41
N ALA A 125 -2.94 17.09 2.13
CA ALA A 125 -2.14 15.93 2.48
C ALA A 125 -2.91 14.94 3.36
N GLY A 126 -3.68 15.42 4.33
CA GLY A 126 -4.55 14.60 5.17
C GLY A 126 -5.64 13.89 4.38
N LEU A 127 -6.34 14.60 3.51
CA LEU A 127 -7.35 14.01 2.62
C LEU A 127 -6.74 12.98 1.67
N PHE A 128 -5.56 13.25 1.11
CA PHE A 128 -4.83 12.29 0.29
C PHE A 128 -4.42 11.06 1.09
N ALA A 129 -3.87 11.23 2.29
CA ALA A 129 -3.50 10.12 3.16
C ALA A 129 -4.68 9.20 3.44
N MET A 130 -5.82 9.76 3.83
CA MET A 130 -7.01 8.98 4.13
C MET A 130 -7.61 8.30 2.89
N SER A 131 -7.67 9.00 1.76
CA SER A 131 -8.26 8.42 0.56
C SER A 131 -7.33 7.41 -0.11
N ALA A 132 -6.05 7.70 -0.29
CA ALA A 132 -5.13 6.85 -1.02
C ALA A 132 -4.55 5.72 -0.15
N ILE A 133 -3.98 6.06 1.03
CA ILE A 133 -3.34 5.05 1.88
C ILE A 133 -4.38 4.14 2.52
N ALA A 134 -5.41 4.72 3.14
CA ALA A 134 -6.42 3.93 3.82
C ALA A 134 -7.24 3.08 2.84
N ALA A 135 -7.64 3.63 1.67
CA ALA A 135 -8.33 2.85 0.66
C ALA A 135 -7.46 1.73 0.09
N GLY A 136 -6.17 1.96 -0.12
CA GLY A 136 -5.25 0.91 -0.56
C GLY A 136 -5.20 -0.28 0.40
N PHE A 137 -5.07 -0.02 1.71
CA PHE A 137 -5.11 -1.09 2.72
C PHE A 137 -6.50 -1.72 2.86
N ALA A 138 -7.58 -0.96 2.74
CA ALA A 138 -8.95 -1.49 2.74
C ALA A 138 -9.20 -2.42 1.55
N CYS A 139 -8.65 -2.13 0.36
CA CYS A 139 -8.70 -3.04 -0.78
C CYS A 139 -8.02 -4.39 -0.49
N LEU A 140 -6.93 -4.42 0.30
CA LEU A 140 -6.32 -5.71 0.71
C LEU A 140 -7.27 -6.54 1.58
N VAL A 141 -8.04 -5.90 2.46
CA VAL A 141 -9.06 -6.60 3.25
C VAL A 141 -10.13 -7.19 2.35
N ILE A 142 -10.64 -6.41 1.39
CA ILE A 142 -11.63 -6.89 0.40
C ILE A 142 -11.08 -8.06 -0.44
N LEU A 143 -9.84 -7.96 -0.92
CA LEU A 143 -9.19 -9.05 -1.67
C LEU A 143 -9.06 -10.32 -0.83
N ARG A 144 -8.80 -10.19 0.47
CA ARG A 144 -8.74 -11.32 1.42
C ARG A 144 -10.09 -12.01 1.60
N ASP A 145 -11.19 -11.24 1.63
CA ASP A 145 -12.55 -11.78 1.73
C ASP A 145 -12.96 -12.56 0.48
N ILE A 146 -12.49 -12.14 -0.71
CA ILE A 146 -12.70 -12.89 -1.95
C ILE A 146 -11.97 -14.25 -1.88
N SER A 147 -10.70 -14.24 -1.55
CA SER A 147 -9.90 -15.46 -1.34
C SER A 147 -8.55 -15.14 -0.69
N PRO A 148 -8.05 -16.05 0.21
CA PRO A 148 -6.68 -15.95 0.72
C PRO A 148 -5.60 -15.89 -0.37
N ALA A 149 -5.83 -16.51 -1.52
CA ALA A 149 -4.90 -16.46 -2.64
C ALA A 149 -4.93 -15.10 -3.36
N VAL A 150 -6.11 -14.50 -3.53
CA VAL A 150 -6.29 -13.24 -4.28
C VAL A 150 -5.58 -12.07 -3.61
N VAL A 151 -5.50 -12.05 -2.28
CA VAL A 151 -4.78 -10.99 -1.55
C VAL A 151 -3.29 -10.91 -1.89
N LEU A 152 -2.70 -11.97 -2.46
CA LEU A 152 -1.30 -11.98 -2.89
C LEU A 152 -1.07 -11.26 -4.22
N THR A 153 -2.11 -11.02 -5.01
CA THR A 153 -1.97 -10.41 -6.35
C THR A 153 -1.19 -9.10 -6.37
N PRO A 154 -1.45 -8.08 -5.51
CA PRO A 154 -0.68 -6.84 -5.53
C PRO A 154 0.79 -7.04 -5.12
N PHE A 155 1.08 -7.97 -4.23
CA PHE A 155 2.45 -8.27 -3.83
C PHE A 155 3.24 -8.94 -4.96
N ILE A 156 2.62 -9.90 -5.65
CA ILE A 156 3.25 -10.58 -6.78
C ILE A 156 3.48 -9.59 -7.92
N GLY A 157 2.49 -8.77 -8.27
CA GLY A 157 2.63 -7.72 -9.28
C GLY A 157 3.83 -6.81 -8.97
N ALA A 158 3.89 -6.26 -7.76
CA ALA A 158 4.95 -5.35 -7.33
C ALA A 158 6.33 -6.03 -7.32
N PHE A 159 6.46 -7.23 -6.72
CA PHE A 159 7.76 -7.93 -6.66
C PHE A 159 8.26 -8.35 -8.04
N MET A 160 7.37 -8.83 -8.90
CA MET A 160 7.74 -9.24 -10.25
C MET A 160 8.06 -8.04 -11.15
N SER A 161 7.36 -6.92 -10.95
CA SER A 161 7.68 -5.63 -11.59
C SER A 161 9.08 -5.15 -11.20
N ASP A 162 9.38 -5.08 -9.91
CA ASP A 162 10.71 -4.65 -9.43
C ASP A 162 11.83 -5.59 -9.90
N THR A 163 11.58 -6.90 -9.87
CA THR A 163 12.53 -7.91 -10.33
C THR A 163 12.80 -7.77 -11.83
N GLY A 164 11.75 -7.67 -12.63
CA GLY A 164 11.86 -7.46 -14.07
C GLY A 164 12.55 -6.15 -14.44
N ALA A 165 12.20 -5.09 -13.72
CA ALA A 165 12.84 -3.78 -13.90
C ALA A 165 14.32 -3.80 -13.54
N PHE A 166 14.71 -4.49 -12.48
CA PHE A 166 16.11 -4.62 -12.08
C PHE A 166 16.94 -5.39 -13.11
N PHE A 167 16.49 -6.57 -13.52
CA PHE A 167 17.26 -7.39 -14.46
C PHE A 167 17.33 -6.76 -15.86
N ALA A 168 16.21 -6.28 -16.40
CA ALA A 168 16.20 -5.62 -17.70
C ALA A 168 16.97 -4.29 -17.68
N GLY A 169 16.83 -3.52 -16.61
CA GLY A 169 17.55 -2.26 -16.42
C GLY A 169 19.07 -2.48 -16.35
N ARG A 170 19.50 -3.55 -15.68
CA ARG A 170 20.93 -3.92 -15.59
C ARG A 170 21.49 -4.47 -16.89
N ALA A 171 20.74 -5.31 -17.60
CA ALA A 171 21.21 -5.96 -18.83
C ALA A 171 21.17 -5.03 -20.05
N PHE A 172 20.11 -4.23 -20.19
CA PHE A 172 19.81 -3.44 -21.38
C PHE A 172 19.69 -1.93 -21.15
N GLY A 173 19.86 -1.45 -19.91
CA GLY A 173 19.61 -0.09 -19.48
C GLY A 173 20.61 0.96 -19.97
N LYS A 174 20.58 1.32 -21.25
CA LYS A 174 21.43 2.38 -21.83
C LYS A 174 20.84 3.78 -21.65
N ARG A 175 19.52 3.94 -21.82
CA ARG A 175 18.83 5.23 -21.75
C ARG A 175 18.17 5.41 -20.38
N LYS A 176 18.47 6.55 -19.70
CA LYS A 176 17.84 6.91 -18.44
C LYS A 176 16.39 7.34 -18.67
N LEU A 177 15.49 6.99 -17.72
CA LEU A 177 14.06 7.31 -17.81
C LEU A 177 13.81 8.77 -17.43
N CYS A 178 14.23 9.17 -16.25
CA CYS A 178 14.06 10.54 -15.73
C CYS A 178 15.22 10.90 -14.79
N PRO A 179 16.37 11.39 -15.33
CA PRO A 179 17.59 11.64 -14.53
C PRO A 179 17.40 12.64 -13.38
N ALA A 180 16.51 13.61 -13.55
CA ALA A 180 16.24 14.64 -12.54
C ALA A 180 15.53 14.10 -11.29
N VAL A 181 14.72 13.04 -11.43
CA VAL A 181 13.93 12.44 -10.32
C VAL A 181 14.62 11.18 -9.78
N SER A 182 15.09 10.32 -10.68
CA SER A 182 15.75 9.07 -10.30
C SER A 182 16.87 8.75 -11.29
N PRO A 183 18.14 8.99 -10.93
CA PRO A 183 19.28 8.81 -11.83
C PRO A 183 19.57 7.35 -12.18
N ASN A 184 19.01 6.40 -11.44
CA ASN A 184 19.27 4.97 -11.64
C ASN A 184 18.21 4.27 -12.50
N LYS A 185 17.02 4.86 -12.68
CA LYS A 185 15.95 4.25 -13.48
C LYS A 185 16.21 4.38 -14.98
N THR A 186 15.96 3.29 -15.72
CA THR A 186 16.20 3.20 -17.18
C THR A 186 14.91 2.85 -17.93
N VAL A 187 14.82 3.22 -19.20
CA VAL A 187 13.67 2.87 -20.08
C VAL A 187 13.55 1.35 -20.24
N ALA A 188 14.67 0.64 -20.41
CA ALA A 188 14.68 -0.82 -20.49
C ALA A 188 14.18 -1.45 -19.20
N GLY A 189 14.54 -0.88 -18.03
CA GLY A 189 14.01 -1.30 -16.75
C GLY A 189 12.49 -1.11 -16.64
N CYS A 190 11.96 0.01 -17.11
CA CYS A 190 10.52 0.25 -17.12
C CYS A 190 9.76 -0.82 -17.96
N ILE A 191 10.23 -1.09 -19.17
CA ILE A 191 9.65 -2.14 -20.04
C ILE A 191 9.78 -3.51 -19.35
N GLY A 192 10.95 -3.81 -18.76
CA GLY A 192 11.18 -5.05 -18.02
C GLY A 192 10.28 -5.24 -16.82
N GLY A 193 9.92 -4.15 -16.14
CA GLY A 193 8.94 -4.16 -15.05
C GLY A 193 7.56 -4.58 -15.53
N PHE A 194 7.04 -3.98 -16.60
CA PHE A 194 5.76 -4.36 -17.20
C PHE A 194 5.74 -5.83 -17.63
N VAL A 195 6.77 -6.27 -18.36
CA VAL A 195 6.87 -7.66 -18.81
C VAL A 195 6.95 -8.60 -17.61
N GLY A 196 7.76 -8.26 -16.61
CA GLY A 196 7.92 -9.04 -15.38
C GLY A 196 6.62 -9.18 -14.60
N SER A 197 5.89 -8.07 -14.42
CA SER A 197 4.61 -8.08 -13.71
C SER A 197 3.56 -8.94 -14.45
N ILE A 198 3.39 -8.76 -15.74
CA ILE A 198 2.46 -9.55 -16.56
C ILE A 198 2.83 -11.06 -16.50
N ALA A 199 4.10 -11.38 -16.68
CA ALA A 199 4.58 -12.77 -16.61
C ALA A 199 4.36 -13.37 -15.23
N GLY A 200 4.68 -12.64 -14.16
CA GLY A 200 4.45 -13.08 -12.78
C GLY A 200 2.98 -13.31 -12.47
N MET A 201 2.10 -12.40 -12.90
CA MET A 201 0.67 -12.56 -12.75
C MET A 201 0.11 -13.73 -13.56
N ALA A 202 0.62 -13.99 -14.77
CA ALA A 202 0.24 -15.15 -15.57
C ALA A 202 0.63 -16.46 -14.89
N VAL A 203 1.86 -16.56 -14.37
CA VAL A 203 2.31 -17.74 -13.61
C VAL A 203 1.46 -17.92 -12.35
N PHE A 204 1.23 -16.85 -11.61
CA PHE A 204 0.38 -16.89 -10.42
C PHE A 204 -1.05 -17.35 -10.73
N HIS A 205 -1.65 -16.87 -11.80
CA HIS A 205 -2.97 -17.30 -12.26
C HIS A 205 -3.02 -18.80 -12.53
N LEU A 206 -2.01 -19.37 -13.22
CA LEU A 206 -1.92 -20.80 -13.48
C LEU A 206 -1.83 -21.60 -12.18
N VAL A 207 -1.04 -21.13 -11.20
CA VAL A 207 -0.93 -21.76 -9.88
C VAL A 207 -2.26 -21.73 -9.14
N VAL A 208 -2.91 -20.56 -9.08
CA VAL A 208 -4.19 -20.41 -8.36
C VAL A 208 -5.30 -21.21 -9.03
N LYS A 209 -5.33 -21.25 -10.35
CA LYS A 209 -6.30 -22.06 -11.10
C LYS A 209 -6.13 -23.56 -10.85
N THR A 210 -4.90 -24.06 -10.77
CA THR A 210 -4.64 -25.50 -10.56
C THR A 210 -4.82 -25.94 -9.11
N TRP A 211 -4.41 -25.12 -8.14
CA TRP A 211 -4.38 -25.52 -6.72
C TRP A 211 -5.61 -25.05 -5.94
N PHE A 212 -6.15 -23.89 -6.28
CA PHE A 212 -7.32 -23.31 -5.59
C PHE A 212 -8.60 -23.39 -6.43
N GLN A 213 -8.51 -23.92 -7.66
CA GLN A 213 -9.62 -24.00 -8.63
C GLN A 213 -10.32 -22.66 -8.89
N LEU A 214 -9.58 -21.54 -8.71
CA LEU A 214 -10.06 -20.18 -8.90
C LEU A 214 -9.58 -19.65 -10.24
N ASP A 215 -10.50 -19.38 -11.16
CA ASP A 215 -10.20 -18.77 -12.46
C ASP A 215 -10.45 -17.25 -12.41
N LEU A 216 -9.37 -16.48 -12.41
CA LEU A 216 -9.42 -15.02 -12.39
C LEU A 216 -9.78 -14.42 -13.77
N GLY A 217 -9.71 -15.23 -14.83
CA GLY A 217 -9.87 -14.78 -16.21
C GLY A 217 -8.64 -14.02 -16.74
N TRP A 218 -8.19 -14.38 -17.95
CA TRP A 218 -6.96 -13.81 -18.55
C TRP A 218 -6.99 -12.28 -18.72
N GLY A 219 -8.17 -11.70 -19.01
CA GLY A 219 -8.31 -10.25 -19.13
C GLY A 219 -7.96 -9.51 -17.82
N VAL A 220 -8.45 -10.01 -16.69
CA VAL A 220 -8.17 -9.47 -15.35
C VAL A 220 -6.69 -9.65 -14.99
N VAL A 221 -6.12 -10.82 -15.28
CA VAL A 221 -4.71 -11.13 -15.02
C VAL A 221 -3.76 -10.17 -15.75
N ILE A 222 -4.02 -9.94 -17.04
CA ILE A 222 -3.23 -8.99 -17.85
C ILE A 222 -3.40 -7.57 -17.31
N LEU A 223 -4.62 -7.16 -17.00
CA LEU A 223 -4.88 -5.83 -16.44
C LEU A 223 -4.14 -5.63 -15.12
N MET A 224 -4.20 -6.58 -14.20
CA MET A 224 -3.46 -6.55 -12.94
C MET A 224 -1.94 -6.52 -13.17
N GLY A 225 -1.43 -7.26 -14.16
CA GLY A 225 -0.01 -7.23 -14.52
C GLY A 225 0.45 -5.90 -15.13
N VAL A 226 -0.43 -5.15 -15.80
CA VAL A 226 -0.12 -3.82 -16.34
C VAL A 226 -0.15 -2.74 -15.25
N ILE A 227 -1.02 -2.89 -14.26
CA ILE A 227 -1.16 -1.93 -13.16
C ILE A 227 -0.07 -2.11 -12.09
N GLY A 228 0.40 -3.33 -11.81
CA GLY A 228 1.46 -3.66 -10.84
C GLY A 228 2.85 -3.39 -11.38
#